data_c9af27ff787dad8a3efb862e297fd897
#
_entry.id   c9af27ff787dad8a3efb862e297fd897
#
_cell.length_a   1.000
_cell.length_b   1.000
_cell.length_c   1.000
_cell.angle_alpha   90.00
_cell.angle_beta   90.00
_cell.angle_gamma   90.00
#
_symmetry.space_group_name_H-M   'P 1'
#
loop_
_entity.id
_entity.type
_entity.pdbx_description
1 polymer ?
#
loop_
_entity_poly.entity_id
_entity_poly.type
_entity_poly.pdbx_seq_one_letter_code
_entity_poly.pdbx_strand_id
1 'polypeptide(L)'
;MTRSQSSWVNLIIIALVVILRFPTLLPSMYNVDEAYYGTIANDTLDGGTIYRTAVDTKTPGIYYIYLAVFKVAGRNNLFAVHVLAILVVAATALVVRRIGARVGDDWAGAWSGIGYAVFVHAYRPGDTLTANTEIFANLFLTVSVLTFFQGERKANWGWTFLSGALVGAATLIRQPSAVTLGAMLAYLVYLWLIPRYQSFGRVVIAASGALTGFVAVIAGLALYYKWHGNLHDAYLWAWAFAVRYVEFETTLLYVLERIVTVHLTVMLSWGLLWYFGIRQVIETLRSLRRNMAVPTQNVLLILWLVLSYLAIFIGWRFPGHYHLPVLPPLSILAGQAFSHFLARERRSTQRHWRWIRAGIIGAAAVPAIGFLIVAFATRVKELDFLPIVQQIVQRTSPGERIFVWGSSPQLYSFSDRRMATRFVSCTHLVGAYASRPREVKDRAESVIPGSWEMFRADWEAHPPALIIDLSMVAPGWDTHPMTRYPVLRAYLPEYRVETVINGATIYRRL
;
A
#
# COMPACT_ATOMS: atom_id res chain seq x y z
N MET A 1 -20.35 12.32 24.29
CA MET A 1 -21.01 13.00 23.12
C MET A 1 -22.47 12.59 23.04
N THR A 2 -23.35 13.51 22.55
CA THR A 2 -24.74 13.16 22.20
C THR A 2 -24.75 12.33 20.88
N ARG A 3 -25.87 11.64 20.60
CA ARG A 3 -26.03 10.91 19.31
C ARG A 3 -25.88 11.86 18.12
N SER A 4 -26.43 13.05 18.19
CA SER A 4 -26.31 14.07 17.13
C SER A 4 -24.86 14.49 16.92
N GLN A 5 -24.09 14.78 17.97
CA GLN A 5 -22.67 15.12 17.88
C GLN A 5 -21.85 13.97 17.26
N SER A 6 -22.17 12.72 17.61
CA SER A 6 -21.51 11.53 17.05
C SER A 6 -21.74 11.43 15.53
N SER A 7 -22.97 11.71 15.06
CA SER A 7 -23.30 11.71 13.63
C SER A 7 -22.57 12.82 12.87
N TRP A 8 -22.52 14.03 13.43
CA TRP A 8 -21.76 15.13 12.83
C TRP A 8 -20.26 14.84 12.69
N VAL A 9 -19.65 14.21 13.70
CA VAL A 9 -18.24 13.81 13.62
C VAL A 9 -18.02 12.79 12.49
N ASN A 10 -18.92 11.83 12.30
CA ASN A 10 -18.82 10.89 11.17
C ASN A 10 -18.89 11.61 9.83
N LEU A 11 -19.83 12.56 9.69
CA LEU A 11 -19.96 13.35 8.46
C LEU A 11 -18.71 14.19 8.19
N ILE A 12 -18.13 14.82 9.22
CA ILE A 12 -16.86 15.56 9.08
C ILE A 12 -15.73 14.65 8.63
N ILE A 13 -15.58 13.45 9.20
CA ILE A 13 -14.54 12.48 8.82
C ILE A 13 -14.71 12.09 7.34
N ILE A 14 -15.94 11.76 6.92
CA ILE A 14 -16.21 11.38 5.52
C ILE A 14 -15.94 12.57 4.59
N ALA A 15 -16.41 13.76 4.94
CA ALA A 15 -16.19 14.97 4.13
C ALA A 15 -14.70 15.29 3.96
N LEU A 16 -13.91 15.19 5.04
CA LEU A 16 -12.46 15.39 4.97
C LEU A 16 -11.79 14.40 4.00
N VAL A 17 -12.14 13.11 4.07
CA VAL A 17 -11.60 12.10 3.16
C VAL A 17 -11.98 12.41 1.71
N VAL A 18 -13.25 12.73 1.44
CA VAL A 18 -13.73 13.07 0.08
C VAL A 18 -13.01 14.30 -0.46
N ILE A 19 -12.91 15.37 0.33
CA ILE A 19 -12.26 16.63 -0.09
C ILE A 19 -10.77 16.41 -0.37
N LEU A 20 -10.06 15.71 0.52
CA LEU A 20 -8.61 15.50 0.38
C LEU A 20 -8.26 14.50 -0.73
N ARG A 21 -9.15 13.58 -1.08
CA ARG A 21 -8.99 12.67 -2.22
C ARG A 21 -9.67 13.14 -3.50
N PHE A 22 -10.34 14.28 -3.49
CA PHE A 22 -11.05 14.79 -4.67
C PHE A 22 -10.18 14.84 -5.95
N PRO A 23 -8.86 15.19 -5.90
CA PRO A 23 -8.02 15.18 -7.08
C PRO A 23 -7.96 13.83 -7.81
N THR A 24 -8.16 12.71 -7.09
CA THR A 24 -8.15 11.37 -7.70
C THR A 24 -9.39 11.05 -8.53
N LEU A 25 -10.47 11.82 -8.37
CA LEU A 25 -11.69 11.71 -9.19
C LEU A 25 -11.57 12.42 -10.52
N LEU A 26 -10.53 13.21 -10.72
CA LEU A 26 -10.17 13.81 -12.00
C LEU A 26 -9.22 12.87 -12.74
N PRO A 27 -9.10 12.97 -14.07
CA PRO A 27 -8.10 12.19 -14.81
C PRO A 27 -6.71 12.38 -14.21
N SER A 28 -6.16 11.33 -13.62
CA SER A 28 -4.88 11.36 -12.93
C SER A 28 -4.34 9.93 -12.74
N MET A 29 -3.03 9.81 -12.66
CA MET A 29 -2.32 8.61 -12.22
C MET A 29 -1.08 9.07 -11.46
N TYR A 30 -1.14 8.98 -10.12
CA TYR A 30 -0.06 9.51 -9.27
C TYR A 30 1.12 8.55 -9.09
N ASN A 31 0.92 7.27 -9.38
CA ASN A 31 1.97 6.27 -9.28
C ASN A 31 1.74 5.16 -10.31
N VAL A 32 2.81 4.71 -10.92
CA VAL A 32 2.82 3.63 -11.92
C VAL A 32 2.28 2.30 -11.38
N ASP A 33 2.27 2.11 -10.08
CA ASP A 33 1.74 0.91 -9.41
C ASP A 33 0.28 0.63 -9.80
N GLU A 34 -0.55 1.67 -9.97
CA GLU A 34 -1.95 1.51 -10.41
C GLU A 34 -2.04 0.87 -11.81
N ALA A 35 -1.11 1.24 -12.68
CA ALA A 35 -1.05 0.65 -14.02
C ALA A 35 -0.54 -0.81 -14.00
N TYR A 36 0.37 -1.17 -13.08
CA TYR A 36 0.73 -2.57 -12.85
C TYR A 36 -0.49 -3.40 -12.47
N TYR A 37 -1.25 -2.93 -11.47
CA TYR A 37 -2.44 -3.64 -10.99
C TYR A 37 -3.51 -3.72 -12.08
N GLY A 38 -3.74 -2.62 -12.79
CA GLY A 38 -4.70 -2.55 -13.89
C GLY A 38 -4.33 -3.46 -15.06
N THR A 39 -3.06 -3.51 -15.45
CA THR A 39 -2.58 -4.37 -16.55
C THR A 39 -2.77 -5.86 -16.20
N ILE A 40 -2.43 -6.28 -14.98
CA ILE A 40 -2.61 -7.66 -14.52
C ILE A 40 -4.11 -8.00 -14.41
N ALA A 41 -4.94 -7.07 -13.94
CA ALA A 41 -6.39 -7.25 -13.88
C ALA A 41 -6.99 -7.41 -15.29
N ASN A 42 -6.53 -6.62 -16.26
CA ASN A 42 -6.98 -6.73 -17.65
C ASN A 42 -6.56 -8.06 -18.29
N ASP A 43 -5.31 -8.50 -18.09
CA ASP A 43 -4.84 -9.80 -18.56
C ASP A 43 -5.73 -10.92 -18.00
N THR A 44 -6.09 -10.82 -16.72
CA THR A 44 -6.97 -11.80 -16.06
C THR A 44 -8.41 -11.75 -16.61
N LEU A 45 -8.94 -10.56 -16.95
CA LEU A 45 -10.23 -10.42 -17.64
C LEU A 45 -10.22 -11.08 -19.02
N ASP A 46 -9.07 -11.06 -19.69
CA ASP A 46 -8.87 -11.71 -21.00
C ASP A 46 -8.64 -13.23 -20.93
N GLY A 47 -8.83 -13.83 -19.74
CA GLY A 47 -8.63 -15.27 -19.50
C GLY A 47 -7.19 -15.63 -19.09
N GLY A 48 -6.33 -14.67 -18.86
CA GLY A 48 -5.01 -14.87 -18.30
C GLY A 48 -5.01 -15.32 -16.85
N THR A 49 -3.85 -15.72 -16.36
CA THR A 49 -3.68 -16.25 -15.01
C THR A 49 -2.56 -15.46 -14.30
N ILE A 50 -2.90 -14.85 -13.15
CA ILE A 50 -1.94 -14.10 -12.32
C ILE A 50 -0.73 -14.98 -12.01
N TYR A 51 0.47 -14.44 -12.17
CA TYR A 51 1.79 -15.06 -12.04
C TYR A 51 2.17 -16.06 -13.16
N ARG A 52 1.28 -16.32 -14.13
CA ARG A 52 1.62 -17.18 -15.28
C ARG A 52 1.64 -16.39 -16.59
N THR A 53 0.58 -15.62 -16.87
CA THR A 53 0.47 -14.80 -18.09
C THR A 53 0.78 -13.32 -17.85
N ALA A 54 0.75 -12.89 -16.59
CA ALA A 54 1.17 -11.57 -16.13
C ALA A 54 1.88 -11.72 -14.77
N VAL A 55 3.11 -11.21 -14.65
CA VAL A 55 3.96 -11.43 -13.48
C VAL A 55 4.33 -10.12 -12.78
N ASP A 56 4.30 -10.17 -11.46
CA ASP A 56 4.79 -9.13 -10.54
C ASP A 56 5.08 -9.75 -9.16
N THR A 57 5.78 -9.04 -8.29
CA THR A 57 6.27 -9.54 -6.99
C THR A 57 5.34 -9.25 -5.81
N LYS A 58 4.21 -8.57 -6.02
CA LYS A 58 3.23 -8.31 -4.96
C LYS A 58 2.29 -9.50 -4.77
N THR A 59 1.73 -9.62 -3.57
CA THR A 59 0.69 -10.63 -3.27
C THR A 59 -0.61 -10.34 -4.01
N PRO A 60 -1.42 -11.37 -4.33
CA PRO A 60 -2.46 -11.28 -5.37
C PRO A 60 -3.70 -10.47 -4.98
N GLY A 61 -3.86 -10.14 -3.69
CA GLY A 61 -5.06 -9.45 -3.21
C GLY A 61 -5.33 -8.13 -3.90
N ILE A 62 -4.27 -7.37 -4.23
CA ILE A 62 -4.44 -6.09 -4.93
C ILE A 62 -4.95 -6.29 -6.35
N TYR A 63 -4.46 -7.30 -7.07
CA TYR A 63 -4.92 -7.59 -8.44
C TYR A 63 -6.38 -8.03 -8.46
N TYR A 64 -6.80 -8.85 -7.48
CA TYR A 64 -8.20 -9.24 -7.34
C TYR A 64 -9.12 -8.07 -6.99
N ILE A 65 -8.65 -7.06 -6.23
CA ILE A 65 -9.40 -5.82 -5.97
C ILE A 65 -9.62 -5.07 -7.29
N TYR A 66 -8.56 -4.83 -8.08
CA TYR A 66 -8.68 -4.16 -9.36
C TYR A 66 -9.54 -4.96 -10.35
N LEU A 67 -9.33 -6.29 -10.42
CA LEU A 67 -10.14 -7.19 -11.24
C LEU A 67 -11.63 -7.11 -10.90
N ALA A 68 -11.99 -7.14 -9.61
CA ALA A 68 -13.38 -7.02 -9.17
C ALA A 68 -14.00 -5.68 -9.59
N VAL A 69 -13.26 -4.57 -9.42
CA VAL A 69 -13.71 -3.25 -9.85
C VAL A 69 -13.89 -3.20 -11.36
N PHE A 70 -12.92 -3.68 -12.13
CA PHE A 70 -12.98 -3.64 -13.59
C PHE A 70 -14.08 -4.55 -14.15
N LYS A 71 -14.35 -5.67 -13.49
CA LYS A 71 -15.45 -6.59 -13.87
C LYS A 71 -16.82 -5.94 -13.69
N VAL A 72 -16.99 -5.10 -12.67
CA VAL A 72 -18.27 -4.46 -12.33
C VAL A 72 -18.44 -3.10 -13.02
N ALA A 73 -17.40 -2.27 -12.99
CA ALA A 73 -17.47 -0.88 -13.44
C ALA A 73 -16.90 -0.63 -14.84
N GLY A 74 -16.39 -1.67 -15.49
CA GLY A 74 -15.76 -1.58 -16.79
C GLY A 74 -14.23 -1.61 -16.75
N ARG A 75 -13.66 -2.12 -17.82
CA ARG A 75 -12.23 -2.30 -18.04
C ARG A 75 -11.48 -0.97 -17.92
N ASN A 76 -10.31 -0.98 -17.28
CA ASN A 76 -9.45 0.21 -17.08
C ASN A 76 -10.12 1.37 -16.31
N ASN A 77 -11.18 1.11 -15.57
CA ASN A 77 -11.92 2.15 -14.86
C ASN A 77 -11.21 2.54 -13.56
N LEU A 78 -10.12 3.34 -13.67
CA LEU A 78 -9.40 3.86 -12.52
C LEU A 78 -10.24 4.82 -11.67
N PHE A 79 -11.21 5.53 -12.27
CA PHE A 79 -12.16 6.34 -11.51
C PHE A 79 -12.91 5.50 -10.47
N ALA A 80 -13.43 4.34 -10.86
CA ALA A 80 -14.12 3.43 -9.95
C ALA A 80 -13.18 2.86 -8.87
N VAL A 81 -11.92 2.59 -9.21
CA VAL A 81 -10.89 2.19 -8.24
C VAL A 81 -10.65 3.29 -7.20
N HIS A 82 -10.56 4.55 -7.64
CA HIS A 82 -10.37 5.69 -6.75
C HIS A 82 -11.61 5.94 -5.87
N VAL A 83 -12.83 5.77 -6.41
CA VAL A 83 -14.06 5.81 -5.60
C VAL A 83 -14.03 4.74 -4.51
N LEU A 84 -13.65 3.50 -4.86
CA LEU A 84 -13.48 2.43 -3.87
C LEU A 84 -12.41 2.80 -2.82
N ALA A 85 -11.28 3.38 -3.22
CA ALA A 85 -10.24 3.82 -2.30
C ALA A 85 -10.74 4.93 -1.34
N ILE A 86 -11.57 5.88 -1.81
CA ILE A 86 -12.23 6.88 -0.96
C ILE A 86 -13.11 6.19 0.10
N LEU A 87 -13.95 5.23 -0.32
CA LEU A 87 -14.82 4.50 0.58
C LEU A 87 -14.03 3.71 1.63
N VAL A 88 -12.95 3.05 1.20
CA VAL A 88 -12.05 2.27 2.08
C VAL A 88 -11.35 3.17 3.11
N VAL A 89 -10.83 4.32 2.69
CA VAL A 89 -10.18 5.28 3.61
C VAL A 89 -11.20 5.86 4.60
N ALA A 90 -12.39 6.21 4.15
CA ALA A 90 -13.47 6.70 5.02
C ALA A 90 -13.89 5.62 6.03
N ALA A 91 -14.09 4.38 5.58
CA ALA A 91 -14.41 3.25 6.45
C ALA A 91 -13.29 3.02 7.47
N THR A 92 -12.01 3.05 7.05
CA THR A 92 -10.85 2.92 7.94
C THR A 92 -10.86 4.02 9.02
N ALA A 93 -11.09 5.29 8.64
CA ALA A 93 -11.16 6.41 9.57
C ALA A 93 -12.29 6.24 10.61
N LEU A 94 -13.45 5.73 10.19
CA LEU A 94 -14.58 5.44 11.08
C LEU A 94 -14.28 4.27 12.04
N VAL A 95 -13.57 3.23 11.58
CA VAL A 95 -13.12 2.12 12.44
C VAL A 95 -12.06 2.62 13.44
N VAL A 96 -11.08 3.41 12.99
CA VAL A 96 -10.08 4.07 13.85
C VAL A 96 -10.79 4.92 14.94
N ARG A 97 -11.80 5.71 14.55
CA ARG A 97 -12.66 6.44 15.50
C ARG A 97 -13.29 5.50 16.52
N ARG A 98 -13.87 4.38 16.07
CA ARG A 98 -14.55 3.42 16.95
C ARG A 98 -13.58 2.75 17.94
N ILE A 99 -12.37 2.41 17.48
CA ILE A 99 -11.33 1.88 18.37
C ILE A 99 -10.90 2.95 19.37
N GLY A 100 -10.64 4.19 18.94
CA GLY A 100 -10.25 5.29 19.79
C GLY A 100 -11.31 5.60 20.89
N ALA A 101 -12.61 5.54 20.53
CA ALA A 101 -13.69 5.68 21.49
C ALA A 101 -13.78 4.53 22.50
N ARG A 102 -13.39 3.32 22.09
CA ARG A 102 -13.40 2.14 22.95
C ARG A 102 -12.26 2.12 23.96
N VAL A 103 -11.08 2.61 23.60
CA VAL A 103 -9.89 2.61 24.45
C VAL A 103 -9.70 3.88 25.26
N GLY A 104 -10.41 4.94 24.89
CA GLY A 104 -10.46 6.22 25.58
C GLY A 104 -11.90 6.64 25.83
N ASP A 105 -12.28 7.78 25.28
CA ASP A 105 -13.63 8.33 25.33
C ASP A 105 -14.13 8.71 23.90
N ASP A 106 -15.37 9.14 23.78
CA ASP A 106 -15.95 9.56 22.50
C ASP A 106 -15.16 10.67 21.80
N TRP A 107 -14.53 11.58 22.55
CA TRP A 107 -13.69 12.64 21.99
C TRP A 107 -12.33 12.10 21.55
N ALA A 108 -11.74 11.16 22.28
CA ALA A 108 -10.55 10.44 21.85
C ALA A 108 -10.82 9.73 20.51
N GLY A 109 -11.98 9.07 20.41
CA GLY A 109 -12.42 8.49 19.15
C GLY A 109 -12.57 9.52 18.02
N ALA A 110 -13.23 10.64 18.29
CA ALA A 110 -13.40 11.71 17.29
C ALA A 110 -12.06 12.22 16.75
N TRP A 111 -11.11 12.51 17.63
CA TRP A 111 -9.78 12.98 17.24
C TRP A 111 -8.93 11.91 16.56
N SER A 112 -9.08 10.64 16.95
CA SER A 112 -8.44 9.52 16.26
C SER A 112 -8.89 9.42 14.80
N GLY A 113 -10.21 9.46 14.55
CA GLY A 113 -10.77 9.39 13.22
C GLY A 113 -10.43 10.58 12.34
N ILE A 114 -10.55 11.82 12.90
CA ILE A 114 -10.17 13.05 12.19
C ILE A 114 -8.67 13.06 11.91
N GLY A 115 -7.84 12.70 12.90
CA GLY A 115 -6.38 12.59 12.71
C GLY A 115 -6.03 11.64 11.59
N TYR A 116 -6.58 10.44 11.56
CA TYR A 116 -6.35 9.51 10.46
C TYR A 116 -6.81 10.10 9.11
N ALA A 117 -8.04 10.65 9.04
CA ALA A 117 -8.58 11.20 7.80
C ALA A 117 -7.74 12.35 7.22
N VAL A 118 -7.10 13.17 8.06
CA VAL A 118 -6.22 14.25 7.62
C VAL A 118 -4.84 13.72 7.25
N PHE A 119 -4.20 12.97 8.13
CA PHE A 119 -2.78 12.63 7.99
C PHE A 119 -2.49 11.51 6.98
N VAL A 120 -3.50 10.69 6.63
CA VAL A 120 -3.36 9.72 5.53
C VAL A 120 -3.14 10.41 4.17
N HIS A 121 -3.43 11.70 4.07
CA HIS A 121 -3.23 12.53 2.88
C HIS A 121 -2.08 13.54 3.03
N ALA A 122 -1.47 13.64 4.21
CA ALA A 122 -0.50 14.68 4.52
C ALA A 122 0.94 14.27 4.12
N TYR A 123 1.10 13.81 2.89
CA TYR A 123 2.40 13.54 2.25
C TYR A 123 2.24 13.52 0.73
N ARG A 124 3.32 13.24 -0.01
CA ARG A 124 3.38 13.26 -1.48
C ARG A 124 2.21 12.50 -2.12
N PRO A 125 1.53 13.08 -3.12
CA PRO A 125 0.35 12.46 -3.74
C PRO A 125 0.60 11.04 -4.28
N GLY A 126 1.75 10.79 -4.89
CA GLY A 126 2.14 9.47 -5.38
C GLY A 126 2.22 8.38 -4.31
N ASP A 127 2.37 8.76 -3.04
CA ASP A 127 2.40 7.83 -1.90
C ASP A 127 1.05 7.71 -1.18
N THR A 128 0.25 8.78 -1.16
CA THR A 128 -0.94 8.88 -0.30
C THR A 128 -2.26 8.82 -1.05
N LEU A 129 -2.31 9.31 -2.29
CA LEU A 129 -3.53 9.33 -3.10
C LEU A 129 -3.69 8.10 -4.01
N THR A 130 -2.59 7.47 -4.38
CA THR A 130 -2.58 6.23 -5.15
C THR A 130 -3.39 5.13 -4.46
N ALA A 131 -4.16 4.37 -5.23
CA ALA A 131 -4.93 3.22 -4.74
C ALA A 131 -4.01 2.00 -4.50
N ASN A 132 -3.02 2.18 -3.61
CA ASN A 132 -1.98 1.21 -3.26
C ASN A 132 -2.45 0.13 -2.29
N THR A 133 -1.65 -0.91 -2.16
CA THR A 133 -1.85 -2.04 -1.25
C THR A 133 -2.10 -1.61 0.18
N GLU A 134 -1.39 -0.59 0.68
CA GLU A 134 -1.50 -0.08 2.05
C GLU A 134 -2.87 0.52 2.35
N ILE A 135 -3.46 1.21 1.38
CA ILE A 135 -4.79 1.82 1.52
C ILE A 135 -5.84 0.74 1.80
N PHE A 136 -5.82 -0.33 1.00
CA PHE A 136 -6.78 -1.43 1.15
C PHE A 136 -6.48 -2.29 2.37
N ALA A 137 -5.21 -2.61 2.64
CA ALA A 137 -4.81 -3.42 3.78
C ALA A 137 -5.19 -2.78 5.12
N ASN A 138 -5.08 -1.45 5.25
CA ASN A 138 -5.38 -0.73 6.49
C ASN A 138 -6.82 -0.93 6.98
N LEU A 139 -7.80 -1.06 6.08
CA LEU A 139 -9.17 -1.37 6.48
C LEU A 139 -9.26 -2.74 7.16
N PHE A 140 -8.69 -3.77 6.53
CA PHE A 140 -8.68 -5.12 7.09
C PHE A 140 -7.95 -5.16 8.43
N LEU A 141 -6.80 -4.48 8.56
CA LEU A 141 -6.03 -4.41 9.79
C LEU A 141 -6.77 -3.69 10.92
N THR A 142 -7.44 -2.58 10.64
CA THR A 142 -8.20 -1.86 11.67
C THR A 142 -9.45 -2.64 12.12
N VAL A 143 -10.15 -3.27 11.19
CA VAL A 143 -11.29 -4.15 11.53
C VAL A 143 -10.81 -5.36 12.29
N SER A 144 -9.64 -5.94 11.95
CA SER A 144 -9.07 -7.08 12.67
C SER A 144 -8.79 -6.75 14.15
N VAL A 145 -8.19 -5.58 14.43
CA VAL A 145 -7.95 -5.13 15.80
C VAL A 145 -9.27 -4.90 16.56
N LEU A 146 -10.28 -4.34 15.92
CA LEU A 146 -11.59 -4.13 16.53
C LEU A 146 -12.27 -5.47 16.89
N THR A 147 -12.24 -6.45 15.99
CA THR A 147 -12.81 -7.78 16.21
C THR A 147 -11.98 -8.58 17.23
N PHE A 148 -10.67 -8.41 17.23
CA PHE A 148 -9.77 -9.01 18.23
C PHE A 148 -10.13 -8.56 19.66
N PHE A 149 -10.35 -7.26 19.88
CA PHE A 149 -10.79 -6.74 21.17
C PHE A 149 -12.13 -7.30 21.64
N GLN A 150 -13.02 -7.66 20.70
CA GLN A 150 -14.30 -8.29 21.05
C GLN A 150 -14.09 -9.76 21.45
N GLY A 151 -13.26 -10.48 20.71
CA GLY A 151 -12.98 -11.90 20.93
C GLY A 151 -12.18 -12.16 22.20
N GLU A 152 -11.11 -11.41 22.40
CA GLU A 152 -10.23 -11.50 23.56
C GLU A 152 -10.99 -11.29 24.87
N ARG A 153 -11.78 -10.21 24.96
CA ARG A 153 -12.55 -9.88 26.15
C ARG A 153 -13.60 -10.93 26.54
N LYS A 154 -14.23 -11.56 25.53
CA LYS A 154 -15.29 -12.55 25.71
C LYS A 154 -14.80 -13.99 25.71
N ALA A 155 -13.50 -14.24 25.51
CA ALA A 155 -12.93 -15.54 25.19
C ALA A 155 -13.69 -16.24 24.05
N ASN A 156 -14.04 -15.47 23.01
CA ASN A 156 -14.84 -15.96 21.88
C ASN A 156 -13.94 -16.28 20.70
N TRP A 157 -13.78 -17.55 20.43
CA TRP A 157 -12.93 -18.06 19.36
C TRP A 157 -13.35 -17.54 17.98
N GLY A 158 -14.64 -17.43 17.68
CA GLY A 158 -15.12 -16.96 16.38
C GLY A 158 -14.71 -15.52 16.05
N TRP A 159 -14.74 -14.61 17.04
CA TRP A 159 -14.27 -13.24 16.84
C TRP A 159 -12.75 -13.15 16.65
N THR A 160 -11.99 -13.96 17.37
CA THR A 160 -10.52 -14.02 17.19
C THR A 160 -10.15 -14.72 15.88
N PHE A 161 -10.90 -15.74 15.46
CA PHE A 161 -10.77 -16.34 14.13
C PHE A 161 -11.01 -15.29 13.01
N LEU A 162 -12.10 -14.55 13.10
CA LEU A 162 -12.38 -13.47 12.13
C LEU A 162 -11.25 -12.43 12.13
N SER A 163 -10.74 -12.07 13.30
CA SER A 163 -9.59 -11.15 13.40
C SER A 163 -8.37 -11.70 12.65
N GLY A 164 -8.00 -12.95 12.90
CA GLY A 164 -6.89 -13.60 12.21
C GLY A 164 -7.11 -13.70 10.70
N ALA A 165 -8.33 -14.07 10.28
CA ALA A 165 -8.71 -14.12 8.86
C ALA A 165 -8.57 -12.76 8.16
N LEU A 166 -8.95 -11.67 8.84
CA LEU A 166 -8.78 -10.31 8.32
C LEU A 166 -7.29 -9.90 8.20
N VAL A 167 -6.43 -10.32 9.16
CA VAL A 167 -4.97 -10.13 9.01
C VAL A 167 -4.44 -10.96 7.85
N GLY A 168 -4.92 -12.21 7.67
CA GLY A 168 -4.59 -13.04 6.53
C GLY A 168 -4.95 -12.36 5.20
N ALA A 169 -6.16 -11.82 5.09
CA ALA A 169 -6.61 -11.07 3.91
C ALA A 169 -5.73 -9.82 3.66
N ALA A 170 -5.39 -9.05 4.71
CA ALA A 170 -4.47 -7.93 4.60
C ALA A 170 -3.08 -8.38 4.12
N THR A 171 -2.59 -9.54 4.58
CA THR A 171 -1.31 -10.13 4.17
C THR A 171 -1.32 -10.55 2.70
N LEU A 172 -2.46 -11.02 2.20
CA LEU A 172 -2.63 -11.31 0.77
C LEU A 172 -2.74 -10.05 -0.10
N ILE A 173 -2.96 -8.88 0.49
CA ILE A 173 -2.86 -7.59 -0.20
C ILE A 173 -1.42 -7.03 -0.07
N ARG A 174 -0.79 -7.20 1.11
CA ARG A 174 0.54 -6.68 1.41
C ARG A 174 1.22 -7.56 2.47
N GLN A 175 2.30 -8.26 2.11
CA GLN A 175 2.98 -9.25 2.98
C GLN A 175 3.32 -8.72 4.39
N PRO A 176 3.91 -7.51 4.58
CA PRO A 176 4.26 -7.00 5.90
C PRO A 176 3.07 -6.79 6.85
N SER A 177 1.81 -6.86 6.36
CA SER A 177 0.61 -6.78 7.21
C SER A 177 0.57 -7.89 8.29
N ALA A 178 1.25 -9.00 8.05
CA ALA A 178 1.36 -10.12 9.00
C ALA A 178 1.93 -9.71 10.37
N VAL A 179 2.70 -8.60 10.46
CA VAL A 179 3.22 -8.10 11.75
C VAL A 179 2.11 -7.77 12.75
N THR A 180 0.90 -7.48 12.26
CA THR A 180 -0.26 -7.21 13.13
C THR A 180 -0.69 -8.46 13.91
N LEU A 181 -0.61 -9.65 13.28
CA LEU A 181 -0.80 -10.91 14.02
C LEU A 181 0.28 -11.07 15.10
N GLY A 182 1.53 -10.78 14.78
CA GLY A 182 2.63 -10.76 15.76
C GLY A 182 2.34 -9.84 16.95
N ALA A 183 1.80 -8.64 16.71
CA ALA A 183 1.38 -7.73 17.78
C ALA A 183 0.26 -8.30 18.65
N MET A 184 -0.72 -8.98 18.06
CA MET A 184 -1.81 -9.65 18.80
C MET A 184 -1.29 -10.78 19.66
N LEU A 185 -0.41 -11.62 19.12
CA LEU A 185 0.18 -12.75 19.87
C LEU A 185 1.08 -12.24 21.01
N ALA A 186 1.92 -11.23 20.76
CA ALA A 186 2.75 -10.60 21.80
C ALA A 186 1.89 -9.97 22.91
N TYR A 187 0.77 -9.35 22.55
CA TYR A 187 -0.19 -8.83 23.51
C TYR A 187 -0.85 -9.95 24.35
N LEU A 188 -1.19 -11.08 23.75
CA LEU A 188 -1.71 -12.23 24.50
C LEU A 188 -0.69 -12.81 25.47
N VAL A 189 0.59 -12.86 25.09
CA VAL A 189 1.69 -13.24 26.01
C VAL A 189 1.78 -12.23 27.16
N TYR A 190 1.70 -10.93 26.86
CA TYR A 190 1.67 -9.90 27.91
C TYR A 190 0.52 -10.11 28.89
N LEU A 191 -0.71 -10.39 28.42
CA LEU A 191 -1.87 -10.65 29.28
C LEU A 191 -1.71 -11.91 30.13
N TRP A 192 -1.04 -12.93 29.61
CA TRP A 192 -0.74 -14.17 30.37
C TRP A 192 0.29 -13.96 31.48
N LEU A 193 1.33 -13.15 31.19
CA LEU A 193 2.39 -12.87 32.18
C LEU A 193 1.91 -12.00 33.36
N ILE A 194 0.74 -11.36 33.24
CA ILE A 194 0.16 -10.57 34.31
C ILE A 194 -1.06 -11.31 34.92
N PRO A 195 -0.90 -12.06 36.05
CA PRO A 195 -1.92 -12.99 36.54
C PRO A 195 -3.30 -12.40 36.85
N ARG A 196 -3.41 -11.05 36.91
CA ARG A 196 -4.68 -10.35 37.21
C ARG A 196 -5.59 -10.18 36.01
N TYR A 197 -5.10 -10.45 34.80
CA TYR A 197 -5.85 -10.10 33.56
C TYR A 197 -6.54 -11.28 32.91
N GLN A 198 -5.83 -12.42 32.69
CA GLN A 198 -6.47 -13.56 32.01
C GLN A 198 -5.90 -14.91 32.42
N SER A 199 -6.78 -15.93 32.44
CA SER A 199 -6.37 -17.32 32.56
C SER A 199 -5.70 -17.81 31.27
N PHE A 200 -4.77 -18.78 31.44
CA PHE A 200 -4.09 -19.43 30.31
C PHE A 200 -5.07 -19.94 29.22
N GLY A 201 -6.18 -20.57 29.65
CA GLY A 201 -7.19 -21.09 28.72
C GLY A 201 -7.80 -20.01 27.80
N ARG A 202 -8.06 -18.79 28.33
CA ARG A 202 -8.58 -17.68 27.51
C ARG A 202 -7.54 -17.21 26.50
N VAL A 203 -6.28 -17.13 26.89
CA VAL A 203 -5.19 -16.78 25.98
C VAL A 203 -5.06 -17.80 24.85
N VAL A 204 -5.12 -19.10 25.17
CA VAL A 204 -5.08 -20.18 24.18
C VAL A 204 -6.26 -20.11 23.21
N ILE A 205 -7.48 -19.86 23.69
CA ILE A 205 -8.67 -19.68 22.82
C ILE A 205 -8.45 -18.52 21.87
N ALA A 206 -7.98 -17.37 22.36
CA ALA A 206 -7.77 -16.19 21.53
C ALA A 206 -6.63 -16.39 20.52
N ALA A 207 -5.51 -16.98 20.95
CA ALA A 207 -4.36 -17.25 20.09
C ALA A 207 -4.69 -18.29 19.00
N SER A 208 -5.34 -19.41 19.39
CA SER A 208 -5.74 -20.45 18.43
C SER A 208 -6.73 -19.91 17.40
N GLY A 209 -7.73 -19.11 17.82
CA GLY A 209 -8.64 -18.46 16.90
C GLY A 209 -7.91 -17.55 15.89
N ALA A 210 -7.05 -16.65 16.38
CA ALA A 210 -6.30 -15.74 15.50
C ALA A 210 -5.37 -16.49 14.52
N LEU A 211 -4.64 -17.49 15.01
CA LEU A 211 -3.74 -18.30 14.18
C LEU A 211 -4.52 -19.11 13.13
N THR A 212 -5.59 -19.81 13.52
CA THR A 212 -6.36 -20.61 12.57
C THR A 212 -7.08 -19.75 11.54
N GLY A 213 -7.59 -18.57 11.93
CA GLY A 213 -8.19 -17.63 10.98
C GLY A 213 -7.18 -17.14 9.95
N PHE A 214 -5.98 -16.76 10.38
CA PHE A 214 -4.89 -16.34 9.48
C PHE A 214 -4.48 -17.47 8.52
N VAL A 215 -4.19 -18.66 9.09
CA VAL A 215 -3.77 -19.83 8.30
C VAL A 215 -4.87 -20.25 7.32
N ALA A 216 -6.14 -20.21 7.70
CA ALA A 216 -7.25 -20.59 6.83
C ALA A 216 -7.30 -19.74 5.55
N VAL A 217 -7.05 -18.44 5.64
CA VAL A 217 -7.03 -17.54 4.46
C VAL A 217 -5.83 -17.81 3.59
N ILE A 218 -4.63 -17.93 4.17
CA ILE A 218 -3.40 -18.21 3.41
C ILE A 218 -3.48 -19.60 2.75
N ALA A 219 -3.89 -20.62 3.49
CA ALA A 219 -4.05 -21.97 2.98
C ALA A 219 -5.15 -22.07 1.93
N GLY A 220 -6.26 -21.35 2.13
CA GLY A 220 -7.36 -21.30 1.15
C GLY A 220 -6.87 -20.78 -0.20
N LEU A 221 -6.08 -19.70 -0.22
CA LEU A 221 -5.48 -19.20 -1.47
C LEU A 221 -4.45 -20.18 -2.05
N ALA A 222 -3.60 -20.79 -1.23
CA ALA A 222 -2.64 -21.78 -1.69
C ALA A 222 -3.34 -23.01 -2.32
N LEU A 223 -4.43 -23.47 -1.72
CA LEU A 223 -5.27 -24.55 -2.28
C LEU A 223 -5.92 -24.13 -3.59
N TYR A 224 -6.42 -22.88 -3.69
CA TYR A 224 -6.95 -22.35 -4.93
C TYR A 224 -5.91 -22.38 -6.05
N TYR A 225 -4.69 -21.88 -5.81
CA TYR A 225 -3.62 -21.94 -6.80
C TYR A 225 -3.16 -23.37 -7.11
N LYS A 226 -3.14 -24.25 -6.12
CA LYS A 226 -2.85 -25.68 -6.33
C LYS A 226 -3.87 -26.32 -7.28
N TRP A 227 -5.16 -26.05 -7.04
CA TRP A 227 -6.24 -26.56 -7.88
C TRP A 227 -6.14 -26.10 -9.33
N HIS A 228 -5.71 -24.85 -9.56
CA HIS A 228 -5.53 -24.28 -10.90
C HIS A 228 -4.14 -24.59 -11.50
N GLY A 229 -3.30 -25.38 -10.83
CA GLY A 229 -2.00 -25.81 -11.33
C GLY A 229 -0.94 -24.73 -11.41
N ASN A 230 -1.08 -23.59 -10.71
CA ASN A 230 -0.14 -22.46 -10.72
C ASN A 230 0.39 -22.06 -9.33
N LEU A 231 0.34 -22.99 -8.35
CA LEU A 231 0.88 -22.73 -7.00
C LEU A 231 2.37 -22.42 -7.02
N HIS A 232 3.14 -23.12 -7.86
CA HIS A 232 4.58 -22.88 -7.99
C HIS A 232 4.86 -21.46 -8.49
N ASP A 233 4.14 -21.02 -9.53
CA ASP A 233 4.28 -19.68 -10.10
C ASP A 233 3.92 -18.61 -9.06
N ALA A 234 2.82 -18.81 -8.32
CA ALA A 234 2.39 -17.91 -7.26
C ALA A 234 3.41 -17.82 -6.11
N TYR A 235 3.98 -18.96 -5.68
CA TYR A 235 5.03 -18.99 -4.68
C TYR A 235 6.29 -18.29 -5.18
N LEU A 236 6.71 -18.57 -6.41
CA LEU A 236 7.92 -18.01 -7.01
C LEU A 236 7.84 -16.46 -7.04
N TRP A 237 6.76 -15.93 -7.61
CA TRP A 237 6.63 -14.49 -7.82
C TRP A 237 6.25 -13.72 -6.56
N ALA A 238 5.24 -14.17 -5.81
CA ALA A 238 4.73 -13.43 -4.67
C ALA A 238 5.57 -13.58 -3.39
N TRP A 239 6.38 -14.65 -3.26
CA TRP A 239 7.12 -14.94 -2.03
C TRP A 239 8.62 -15.09 -2.26
N ALA A 240 9.06 -16.00 -3.10
CA ALA A 240 10.48 -16.27 -3.29
C ALA A 240 11.22 -15.04 -3.83
N PHE A 241 10.66 -14.35 -4.83
CA PHE A 241 11.25 -13.12 -5.35
C PHE A 241 11.05 -11.91 -4.44
N ALA A 242 9.97 -11.86 -3.67
CA ALA A 242 9.81 -10.81 -2.67
C ALA A 242 10.95 -10.86 -1.63
N VAL A 243 11.38 -12.05 -1.20
CA VAL A 243 12.54 -12.23 -0.30
C VAL A 243 13.82 -11.77 -1.00
N ARG A 244 14.10 -12.24 -2.22
CA ARG A 244 15.26 -11.76 -3.00
C ARG A 244 15.25 -10.26 -3.22
N TYR A 245 14.08 -9.68 -3.49
CA TYR A 245 13.94 -8.24 -3.65
C TYR A 245 14.35 -7.46 -2.38
N VAL A 246 14.20 -8.05 -1.19
CA VAL A 246 14.64 -7.46 0.10
C VAL A 246 16.15 -7.62 0.32
N GLU A 247 16.74 -8.74 -0.12
CA GLU A 247 18.17 -9.08 0.09
C GLU A 247 19.13 -8.27 -0.79
N PHE A 248 18.62 -7.47 -1.73
CA PHE A 248 19.47 -6.69 -2.60
C PHE A 248 20.28 -5.66 -1.83
N GLU A 249 21.58 -5.71 -2.00
CA GLU A 249 22.52 -4.77 -1.39
C GLU A 249 22.12 -3.32 -1.66
N THR A 250 21.99 -2.56 -0.60
CA THR A 250 21.84 -1.12 -0.63
C THR A 250 23.11 -0.49 -0.05
N THR A 251 23.62 0.56 -0.69
CA THR A 251 24.74 1.30 -0.13
C THR A 251 24.30 2.11 1.09
N LEU A 252 25.18 2.28 2.08
CA LEU A 252 24.88 3.10 3.25
C LEU A 252 24.46 4.53 2.85
N LEU A 253 25.11 5.10 1.83
CA LEU A 253 24.79 6.42 1.32
C LEU A 253 23.34 6.49 0.79
N TYR A 254 22.90 5.48 0.03
CA TYR A 254 21.52 5.41 -0.45
C TYR A 254 20.52 5.30 0.72
N VAL A 255 20.82 4.46 1.72
CA VAL A 255 19.97 4.32 2.91
C VAL A 255 19.85 5.66 3.65
N LEU A 256 20.97 6.35 3.87
CA LEU A 256 20.99 7.67 4.52
C LEU A 256 20.21 8.72 3.71
N GLU A 257 20.39 8.75 2.40
CA GLU A 257 19.61 9.61 1.51
C GLU A 257 18.10 9.33 1.65
N ARG A 258 17.69 8.06 1.63
CA ARG A 258 16.27 7.70 1.78
C ARG A 258 15.71 8.02 3.15
N ILE A 259 16.51 7.85 4.21
CA ILE A 259 16.11 8.27 5.56
C ILE A 259 15.85 9.78 5.58
N VAL A 260 16.73 10.59 5.02
CA VAL A 260 16.58 12.05 5.04
C VAL A 260 15.48 12.53 4.10
N THR A 261 15.45 12.05 2.86
CA THR A 261 14.55 12.58 1.81
C THR A 261 13.13 12.04 1.88
N VAL A 262 12.92 10.88 2.49
CA VAL A 262 11.60 10.26 2.61
C VAL A 262 11.22 10.04 4.06
N HIS A 263 11.95 9.20 4.79
CA HIS A 263 11.53 8.81 6.14
C HIS A 263 11.35 10.01 7.08
N LEU A 264 12.36 10.87 7.21
CA LEU A 264 12.26 12.07 8.06
C LEU A 264 11.21 13.06 7.54
N THR A 265 11.04 13.20 6.23
CA THR A 265 10.02 14.11 5.69
C THR A 265 8.60 13.62 5.95
N VAL A 266 8.34 12.30 5.91
CA VAL A 266 7.07 11.70 6.36
C VAL A 266 6.88 11.95 7.86
N MET A 267 7.90 11.70 8.68
CA MET A 267 7.83 11.90 10.13
C MET A 267 7.50 13.36 10.47
N LEU A 268 8.12 14.31 9.78
CA LEU A 268 7.85 15.75 9.97
C LEU A 268 6.43 16.12 9.52
N SER A 269 5.96 15.60 8.38
CA SER A 269 4.59 15.85 7.92
C SER A 269 3.54 15.35 8.90
N TRP A 270 3.85 14.31 9.66
CA TRP A 270 2.99 13.72 10.70
C TRP A 270 3.42 14.12 12.12
N GLY A 271 4.25 15.15 12.26
CA GLY A 271 4.88 15.55 13.54
C GLY A 271 3.88 15.76 14.68
N LEU A 272 2.71 16.31 14.39
CA LEU A 272 1.64 16.49 15.37
C LEU A 272 1.10 15.16 15.91
N LEU A 273 0.87 14.18 15.02
CA LEU A 273 0.45 12.82 15.45
C LEU A 273 1.54 12.14 16.26
N TRP A 274 2.80 12.25 15.82
CA TRP A 274 3.94 11.69 16.55
C TRP A 274 4.08 12.29 17.93
N TYR A 275 3.95 13.61 18.07
CA TYR A 275 4.02 14.28 19.37
C TYR A 275 2.98 13.74 20.36
N PHE A 276 1.70 13.71 19.95
CA PHE A 276 0.64 13.22 20.84
C PHE A 276 0.68 11.70 21.01
N GLY A 277 1.03 10.94 19.97
CA GLY A 277 1.16 9.49 20.04
C GLY A 277 2.26 9.06 21.00
N ILE A 278 3.47 9.62 20.88
CA ILE A 278 4.59 9.35 21.79
C ILE A 278 4.22 9.74 23.23
N ARG A 279 3.56 10.88 23.41
CA ARG A 279 3.05 11.28 24.73
C ARG A 279 2.13 10.23 25.33
N GLN A 280 1.18 9.67 24.59
CA GLN A 280 0.31 8.60 25.06
C GLN A 280 1.09 7.33 25.38
N VAL A 281 2.07 6.95 24.57
CA VAL A 281 2.96 5.84 24.87
C VAL A 281 3.67 6.02 26.21
N ILE A 282 4.28 7.20 26.40
CA ILE A 282 4.99 7.52 27.66
C ILE A 282 4.03 7.48 28.87
N GLU A 283 2.84 8.06 28.75
CA GLU A 283 1.83 8.04 29.80
C GLU A 283 1.39 6.62 30.14
N THR A 284 1.17 5.76 29.11
CA THR A 284 0.83 4.35 29.28
C THR A 284 1.96 3.59 30.01
N LEU A 285 3.21 3.71 29.56
CA LEU A 285 4.35 3.04 30.17
C LEU A 285 4.60 3.49 31.62
N ARG A 286 4.47 4.79 31.91
CA ARG A 286 4.58 5.31 33.28
C ARG A 286 3.51 4.74 34.21
N SER A 287 2.27 4.64 33.71
CA SER A 287 1.14 4.10 34.48
C SER A 287 1.32 2.61 34.75
N LEU A 288 1.82 1.84 33.75
CA LEU A 288 2.16 0.42 33.95
C LEU A 288 3.24 0.22 35.03
N ARG A 289 4.30 1.05 35.02
CA ARG A 289 5.36 0.99 36.04
C ARG A 289 4.85 1.31 37.46
N ARG A 290 3.82 2.13 37.55
CA ARG A 290 3.20 2.52 38.84
C ARG A 290 2.09 1.59 39.29
N ASN A 291 1.88 0.46 38.60
CA ASN A 291 0.76 -0.47 38.84
C ASN A 291 -0.63 0.22 38.85
N MET A 292 -0.76 1.32 38.11
CA MET A 292 -2.04 2.02 37.93
C MET A 292 -2.90 1.28 36.90
N ALA A 293 -4.23 1.38 37.06
CA ALA A 293 -5.15 0.82 36.07
C ALA A 293 -5.00 1.55 34.73
N VAL A 294 -4.53 0.81 33.72
CA VAL A 294 -4.41 1.29 32.32
C VAL A 294 -5.25 0.37 31.46
N PRO A 295 -5.95 0.89 30.44
CA PRO A 295 -6.56 0.03 29.42
C PRO A 295 -5.49 -0.87 28.80
N THR A 296 -5.57 -2.17 29.03
CA THR A 296 -4.58 -3.14 28.51
C THR A 296 -4.49 -3.07 26.99
N GLN A 297 -5.57 -2.67 26.32
CA GLN A 297 -5.65 -2.45 24.87
C GLN A 297 -4.61 -1.45 24.36
N ASN A 298 -4.17 -0.47 25.16
CA ASN A 298 -3.10 0.44 24.78
C ASN A 298 -1.77 -0.29 24.55
N VAL A 299 -1.54 -1.42 25.24
CA VAL A 299 -0.34 -2.26 25.01
C VAL A 299 -0.39 -2.87 23.60
N LEU A 300 -1.55 -3.40 23.18
CA LEU A 300 -1.69 -3.88 21.81
C LEU A 300 -1.47 -2.77 20.78
N LEU A 301 -2.01 -1.57 21.01
CA LEU A 301 -1.82 -0.43 20.10
C LEU A 301 -0.35 -0.02 19.99
N ILE A 302 0.39 -0.04 21.10
CA ILE A 302 1.83 0.22 21.14
C ILE A 302 2.60 -0.87 20.38
N LEU A 303 2.30 -2.14 20.62
CA LEU A 303 2.93 -3.26 19.91
C LEU A 303 2.64 -3.19 18.39
N TRP A 304 1.40 -2.90 18.03
CA TRP A 304 1.02 -2.71 16.63
C TRP A 304 1.75 -1.53 16.00
N LEU A 305 1.85 -0.39 16.68
CA LEU A 305 2.60 0.77 16.22
C LEU A 305 4.08 0.41 16.01
N VAL A 306 4.71 -0.21 17.01
CA VAL A 306 6.14 -0.58 16.97
C VAL A 306 6.43 -1.55 15.85
N LEU A 307 5.65 -2.63 15.71
CA LEU A 307 5.90 -3.65 14.69
C LEU A 307 5.59 -3.11 13.28
N SER A 308 4.55 -2.28 13.11
CA SER A 308 4.29 -1.59 11.84
C SER A 308 5.40 -0.62 11.47
N TYR A 309 5.96 0.08 12.45
CA TYR A 309 7.09 0.99 12.24
C TYR A 309 8.37 0.22 11.86
N LEU A 310 8.67 -0.87 12.56
CA LEU A 310 9.81 -1.74 12.21
C LEU A 310 9.68 -2.35 10.82
N ALA A 311 8.47 -2.66 10.38
CA ALA A 311 8.23 -3.18 9.03
C ALA A 311 8.58 -2.18 7.91
N ILE A 312 8.69 -0.87 8.18
CA ILE A 312 9.15 0.13 7.21
C ILE A 312 10.61 -0.10 6.81
N PHE A 313 11.41 -0.63 7.74
CA PHE A 313 12.84 -0.86 7.52
C PHE A 313 13.16 -2.10 6.67
N ILE A 314 12.14 -2.91 6.34
CA ILE A 314 12.34 -4.08 5.49
C ILE A 314 12.84 -3.62 4.12
N GLY A 315 14.04 -4.07 3.74
CA GLY A 315 14.68 -3.73 2.47
C GLY A 315 15.30 -2.33 2.40
N TRP A 316 15.29 -1.54 3.46
CA TRP A 316 15.97 -0.23 3.62
C TRP A 316 15.69 0.83 2.54
N ARG A 317 14.52 0.76 1.87
CA ARG A 317 14.17 1.62 0.73
C ARG A 317 13.27 2.79 1.07
N PHE A 318 12.52 2.68 2.16
CA PHE A 318 11.62 3.70 2.70
C PHE A 318 10.68 4.36 1.67
N PRO A 319 9.92 3.65 0.82
CA PRO A 319 8.88 4.31 0.03
C PRO A 319 7.89 5.01 0.96
N GLY A 320 7.39 6.19 0.55
CA GLY A 320 6.53 6.99 1.43
C GLY A 320 5.26 6.24 1.86
N HIS A 321 4.65 5.49 0.93
CA HIS A 321 3.45 4.69 1.22
C HIS A 321 3.67 3.56 2.24
N TYR A 322 4.90 3.06 2.43
CA TYR A 322 5.20 2.04 3.46
C TYR A 322 4.94 2.53 4.89
N HIS A 323 4.81 3.84 5.09
CA HIS A 323 4.50 4.44 6.39
C HIS A 323 2.98 4.41 6.70
N LEU A 324 2.10 4.25 5.70
CA LEU A 324 0.65 4.31 5.89
C LEU A 324 0.09 3.31 6.92
N PRO A 325 0.61 2.07 7.08
CA PRO A 325 0.15 1.14 8.12
C PRO A 325 0.46 1.56 9.56
N VAL A 326 1.34 2.55 9.75
CA VAL A 326 1.65 3.13 11.06
C VAL A 326 0.52 4.08 11.53
N LEU A 327 -0.21 4.69 10.58
CA LEU A 327 -1.21 5.73 10.88
C LEU A 327 -2.37 5.26 11.75
N PRO A 328 -2.99 4.08 11.55
CA PRO A 328 -4.10 3.67 12.40
C PRO A 328 -3.74 3.62 13.89
N PRO A 329 -2.74 2.85 14.35
CA PRO A 329 -2.38 2.82 15.78
C PRO A 329 -1.87 4.17 16.29
N LEU A 330 -1.09 4.90 15.48
CA LEU A 330 -0.59 6.23 15.83
C LEU A 330 -1.74 7.23 16.04
N SER A 331 -2.73 7.25 15.14
CA SER A 331 -3.90 8.15 15.24
C SER A 331 -4.75 7.83 16.47
N ILE A 332 -4.89 6.55 16.83
CA ILE A 332 -5.66 6.14 18.02
C ILE A 332 -4.95 6.61 19.29
N LEU A 333 -3.64 6.40 19.40
CA LEU A 333 -2.85 6.86 20.55
C LEU A 333 -2.82 8.39 20.62
N ALA A 334 -2.59 9.07 19.50
CA ALA A 334 -2.58 10.52 19.43
C ALA A 334 -3.94 11.13 19.81
N GLY A 335 -5.05 10.54 19.36
CA GLY A 335 -6.40 10.99 19.67
C GLY A 335 -6.72 10.94 21.16
N GLN A 336 -6.24 9.89 21.89
CA GLN A 336 -6.38 9.81 23.35
C GLN A 336 -5.63 10.96 24.03
N ALA A 337 -4.32 11.12 23.75
CA ALA A 337 -3.52 12.18 24.34
C ALA A 337 -4.06 13.58 24.01
N PHE A 338 -4.56 13.77 22.80
CA PHE A 338 -5.15 15.05 22.38
C PHE A 338 -6.48 15.35 23.08
N SER A 339 -7.34 14.33 23.28
CA SER A 339 -8.56 14.47 24.07
C SER A 339 -8.24 14.89 25.51
N HIS A 340 -7.28 14.23 26.16
CA HIS A 340 -6.82 14.59 27.51
C HIS A 340 -6.25 16.00 27.57
N PHE A 341 -5.46 16.39 26.57
CA PHE A 341 -4.91 17.73 26.45
C PHE A 341 -6.04 18.77 26.41
N LEU A 342 -7.03 18.62 25.52
CA LEU A 342 -8.15 19.56 25.40
C LEU A 342 -9.04 19.59 26.65
N ALA A 343 -9.23 18.47 27.35
CA ALA A 343 -10.01 18.42 28.60
C ALA A 343 -9.32 19.21 29.71
N ARG A 344 -8.00 19.20 29.82
CA ARG A 344 -7.22 20.04 30.73
C ARG A 344 -7.38 21.52 30.41
N GLU A 345 -7.31 21.83 29.11
CA GLU A 345 -7.36 23.18 28.58
C GLU A 345 -8.71 23.87 28.79
N ARG A 346 -9.81 23.12 28.67
CA ARG A 346 -11.17 23.66 28.96
C ARG A 346 -11.32 24.20 30.37
N ARG A 347 -10.47 23.76 31.32
CA ARG A 347 -10.44 24.22 32.71
C ARG A 347 -9.56 25.47 32.92
N SER A 348 -8.83 25.89 31.90
CA SER A 348 -7.96 27.07 31.95
C SER A 348 -8.66 28.29 31.34
N THR A 349 -8.68 29.38 32.05
CA THR A 349 -9.26 30.67 31.62
C THR A 349 -8.26 31.55 30.84
N GLN A 350 -7.09 31.05 30.57
CA GLN A 350 -6.00 31.88 30.02
C GLN A 350 -6.15 32.13 28.51
N ARG A 351 -6.02 33.41 28.09
CA ARG A 351 -6.19 33.91 26.71
C ARG A 351 -5.26 33.26 25.68
N HIS A 352 -4.04 32.83 26.07
CA HIS A 352 -3.06 32.26 25.18
C HIS A 352 -3.46 30.89 24.58
N TRP A 353 -4.44 30.19 25.19
CA TRP A 353 -4.97 28.92 24.68
C TRP A 353 -5.66 29.02 23.32
N ARG A 354 -6.17 30.18 22.95
CA ARG A 354 -6.72 30.40 21.60
C ARG A 354 -5.61 30.24 20.53
N TRP A 355 -4.43 30.77 20.80
CA TRP A 355 -3.29 30.69 19.89
C TRP A 355 -2.68 29.30 19.83
N ILE A 356 -2.64 28.56 20.93
CA ILE A 356 -2.20 27.17 20.96
C ILE A 356 -3.13 26.30 20.11
N ARG A 357 -4.45 26.43 20.26
CA ARG A 357 -5.43 25.72 19.43
C ARG A 357 -5.27 26.06 17.95
N ALA A 358 -5.15 27.33 17.62
CA ALA A 358 -4.91 27.77 16.23
C ALA A 358 -3.63 27.18 15.66
N GLY A 359 -2.55 27.19 16.45
CA GLY A 359 -1.28 26.56 16.07
C GLY A 359 -1.40 25.05 15.81
N ILE A 360 -2.13 24.32 16.64
CA ILE A 360 -2.38 22.88 16.46
C ILE A 360 -3.20 22.61 15.20
N ILE A 361 -4.28 23.40 14.99
CA ILE A 361 -5.09 23.28 13.77
C ILE A 361 -4.25 23.61 12.55
N GLY A 362 -3.45 24.68 12.60
CA GLY A 362 -2.53 25.03 11.52
C GLY A 362 -1.51 23.92 11.22
N ALA A 363 -0.89 23.35 12.25
CA ALA A 363 0.08 22.27 12.10
C ALA A 363 -0.53 20.98 11.49
N ALA A 364 -1.81 20.73 11.69
CA ALA A 364 -2.52 19.63 11.05
C ALA A 364 -2.95 19.97 9.60
N ALA A 365 -3.45 21.20 9.38
CA ALA A 365 -4.03 21.62 8.12
C ALA A 365 -2.94 21.93 7.05
N VAL A 366 -1.82 22.53 7.44
CA VAL A 366 -0.79 22.97 6.50
C VAL A 366 -0.23 21.85 5.64
N PRO A 367 0.21 20.68 6.19
CA PRO A 367 0.67 19.59 5.35
C PRO A 367 -0.44 19.05 4.43
N ALA A 368 -1.65 18.85 4.95
CA ALA A 368 -2.76 18.30 4.18
C ALA A 368 -3.16 19.22 3.02
N ILE A 369 -3.29 20.52 3.26
CA ILE A 369 -3.62 21.51 2.22
C ILE A 369 -2.45 21.66 1.23
N GLY A 370 -1.21 21.74 1.73
CA GLY A 370 -0.02 21.85 0.89
C GLY A 370 0.08 20.68 -0.12
N PHE A 371 -0.08 19.45 0.35
CA PHE A 371 -0.05 18.28 -0.55
C PHE A 371 -1.30 18.17 -1.42
N LEU A 372 -2.46 18.67 -0.99
CA LEU A 372 -3.64 18.78 -1.85
C LEU A 372 -3.37 19.73 -3.03
N ILE A 373 -2.75 20.89 -2.80
CA ILE A 373 -2.34 21.82 -3.85
C ILE A 373 -1.35 21.14 -4.82
N VAL A 374 -0.34 20.44 -4.27
CA VAL A 374 0.61 19.66 -5.07
C VAL A 374 -0.11 18.61 -5.91
N ALA A 375 -1.10 17.91 -5.35
CA ALA A 375 -1.89 16.91 -6.08
C ALA A 375 -2.59 17.51 -7.30
N PHE A 376 -3.21 18.67 -7.17
CA PHE A 376 -3.83 19.38 -8.31
C PHE A 376 -2.79 19.85 -9.32
N ALA A 377 -1.64 20.36 -8.87
CA ALA A 377 -0.61 20.90 -9.75
C ALA A 377 0.12 19.81 -10.55
N THR A 378 0.31 18.62 -9.96
CA THR A 378 1.12 17.54 -10.58
C THR A 378 0.29 16.59 -11.44
N ARG A 379 -1.04 16.48 -11.25
CA ARG A 379 -1.88 15.49 -11.92
C ARG A 379 -1.75 15.45 -13.44
N VAL A 380 -1.56 16.61 -14.09
CA VAL A 380 -1.43 16.72 -15.56
C VAL A 380 -0.08 16.17 -16.03
N LYS A 381 0.99 16.39 -15.28
CA LYS A 381 2.33 15.88 -15.59
C LYS A 381 2.40 14.36 -15.55
N GLU A 382 1.57 13.75 -14.71
CA GLU A 382 1.51 12.28 -14.59
C GLU A 382 0.88 11.60 -15.82
N LEU A 383 0.39 12.39 -16.80
CA LEU A 383 -0.22 11.92 -18.05
C LEU A 383 0.65 12.15 -19.29
N ASP A 384 1.93 12.46 -19.14
CA ASP A 384 2.87 12.75 -20.24
C ASP A 384 3.03 11.59 -21.25
N PHE A 385 2.65 10.37 -20.86
CA PHE A 385 2.66 9.19 -21.72
C PHE A 385 1.49 9.14 -22.72
N LEU A 386 0.45 9.96 -22.58
CA LEU A 386 -0.74 9.91 -23.43
C LEU A 386 -0.46 10.06 -24.92
N PRO A 387 0.46 10.93 -25.38
CA PRO A 387 0.82 10.99 -26.81
C PRO A 387 1.33 9.65 -27.36
N ILE A 388 2.11 8.90 -26.58
CA ILE A 388 2.59 7.57 -26.98
C ILE A 388 1.41 6.59 -27.06
N VAL A 389 0.49 6.62 -26.06
CA VAL A 389 -0.73 5.80 -26.06
C VAL A 389 -1.57 6.06 -27.31
N GLN A 390 -1.77 7.31 -27.71
CA GLN A 390 -2.50 7.66 -28.93
C GLN A 390 -1.87 7.04 -30.17
N GLN A 391 -0.55 7.05 -30.29
CA GLN A 391 0.16 6.40 -31.40
C GLN A 391 0.02 4.89 -31.41
N ILE A 392 0.04 4.25 -30.21
CA ILE A 392 -0.21 2.81 -30.11
C ILE A 392 -1.61 2.49 -30.61
N VAL A 393 -2.63 3.21 -30.13
CA VAL A 393 -4.03 2.97 -30.48
C VAL A 393 -4.29 3.17 -31.99
N GLN A 394 -3.69 4.21 -32.59
CA GLN A 394 -3.84 4.50 -34.02
C GLN A 394 -3.20 3.44 -34.92
N ARG A 395 -2.18 2.73 -34.44
CA ARG A 395 -1.37 1.79 -35.23
C ARG A 395 -1.66 0.33 -34.94
N THR A 396 -2.53 0.05 -33.98
CA THR A 396 -2.87 -1.34 -33.62
C THR A 396 -4.37 -1.53 -33.47
N SER A 397 -4.85 -2.70 -33.78
CA SER A 397 -6.21 -3.14 -33.46
C SER A 397 -6.30 -3.64 -31.99
N PRO A 398 -7.51 -3.68 -31.38
CA PRO A 398 -7.69 -4.12 -30.00
C PRO A 398 -7.18 -5.54 -29.69
N GLY A 399 -7.15 -6.44 -30.67
CA GLY A 399 -6.65 -7.82 -30.54
C GLY A 399 -5.14 -7.97 -30.62
N GLU A 400 -4.44 -6.95 -31.12
CA GLU A 400 -3.00 -7.03 -31.29
C GLU A 400 -2.25 -6.85 -29.98
N ARG A 401 -1.10 -7.54 -29.87
CA ARG A 401 -0.23 -7.47 -28.70
C ARG A 401 0.90 -6.50 -28.93
N ILE A 402 1.31 -5.80 -27.89
CA ILE A 402 2.46 -4.89 -27.92
C ILE A 402 3.51 -5.31 -26.89
N PHE A 403 4.73 -4.87 -27.08
CA PHE A 403 5.80 -5.05 -26.11
C PHE A 403 6.39 -3.68 -25.76
N VAL A 404 6.49 -3.39 -24.46
CA VAL A 404 7.08 -2.14 -23.93
C VAL A 404 8.42 -2.47 -23.30
N TRP A 405 9.49 -2.00 -23.91
CA TRP A 405 10.82 -2.09 -23.36
C TRP A 405 11.05 -0.93 -22.38
N GLY A 406 11.05 -1.24 -21.09
CA GLY A 406 11.11 -0.27 -20.01
C GLY A 406 10.26 -0.68 -18.80
N SER A 407 9.94 0.28 -17.94
CA SER A 407 9.06 0.09 -16.78
C SER A 407 7.86 1.05 -16.86
N SER A 408 6.99 0.84 -17.86
CA SER A 408 5.87 1.73 -18.16
C SER A 408 4.58 0.96 -18.48
N PRO A 409 4.03 0.21 -17.51
CA PRO A 409 2.81 -0.58 -17.69
C PRO A 409 1.58 0.27 -18.05
N GLN A 410 1.61 1.59 -17.80
CA GLN A 410 0.56 2.52 -18.21
C GLN A 410 0.30 2.51 -19.72
N LEU A 411 1.30 2.17 -20.52
CA LEU A 411 1.12 2.08 -21.97
C LEU A 411 0.21 0.91 -22.35
N TYR A 412 0.29 -0.23 -21.62
CA TYR A 412 -0.66 -1.34 -21.81
C TYR A 412 -2.07 -0.97 -21.33
N SER A 413 -2.15 -0.45 -20.10
CA SER A 413 -3.42 -0.14 -19.45
C SER A 413 -4.22 0.91 -20.22
N PHE A 414 -3.59 2.05 -20.58
CA PHE A 414 -4.28 3.14 -21.24
C PHE A 414 -4.49 2.95 -22.76
N SER A 415 -3.65 2.14 -23.43
CA SER A 415 -3.90 1.78 -24.83
C SER A 415 -4.92 0.65 -24.97
N ASP A 416 -5.21 -0.03 -23.88
CA ASP A 416 -6.02 -1.25 -23.86
C ASP A 416 -5.49 -2.31 -24.85
N ARG A 417 -4.17 -2.51 -24.85
CA ARG A 417 -3.50 -3.53 -25.67
C ARG A 417 -2.93 -4.62 -24.80
N ARG A 418 -3.01 -5.86 -25.28
CA ARG A 418 -2.47 -7.02 -24.58
C ARG A 418 -0.95 -7.00 -24.61
N MET A 419 -0.35 -7.51 -23.54
CA MET A 419 1.08 -7.76 -23.49
C MET A 419 1.49 -8.90 -24.43
N ALA A 420 2.61 -8.78 -25.13
CA ALA A 420 3.19 -9.87 -25.91
C ALA A 420 3.88 -10.92 -25.02
N THR A 421 4.40 -10.48 -23.87
CA THR A 421 5.06 -11.35 -22.90
C THR A 421 4.42 -11.21 -21.53
N ARG A 422 4.65 -12.17 -20.63
CA ARG A 422 4.15 -12.11 -19.23
C ARG A 422 4.71 -10.98 -18.40
N PHE A 423 5.78 -10.35 -18.85
CA PHE A 423 6.48 -9.31 -18.10
C PHE A 423 5.77 -7.96 -18.25
N VAL A 424 5.00 -7.57 -17.22
CA VAL A 424 4.35 -6.25 -17.13
C VAL A 424 5.38 -5.12 -17.17
N SER A 425 6.59 -5.41 -16.71
CA SER A 425 7.76 -4.54 -16.80
C SER A 425 9.01 -5.37 -17.07
N CYS A 426 9.93 -4.82 -17.84
CA CYS A 426 11.21 -5.45 -18.14
C CYS A 426 12.22 -5.41 -16.97
N THR A 427 11.86 -4.83 -15.83
CA THR A 427 12.72 -4.79 -14.62
C THR A 427 13.15 -6.18 -14.16
N HIS A 428 12.30 -7.19 -14.33
CA HIS A 428 12.61 -8.56 -13.95
C HIS A 428 13.60 -9.24 -14.92
N LEU A 429 13.69 -8.76 -16.17
CA LEU A 429 14.61 -9.24 -17.19
C LEU A 429 16.02 -8.69 -17.02
N VAL A 430 16.13 -7.45 -16.54
CA VAL A 430 17.42 -6.71 -16.50
C VAL A 430 17.90 -6.39 -15.09
N GLY A 431 17.08 -6.63 -14.06
CA GLY A 431 17.40 -6.27 -12.67
C GLY A 431 17.37 -4.78 -12.37
N ALA A 432 16.90 -3.94 -13.31
CA ALA A 432 16.86 -2.49 -13.18
C ALA A 432 15.61 -2.01 -12.41
N TYR A 433 15.58 -2.23 -11.12
CA TYR A 433 14.47 -1.77 -10.28
C TYR A 433 14.63 -0.29 -9.93
N ALA A 434 13.57 0.51 -10.12
CA ALA A 434 13.56 1.97 -9.91
C ALA A 434 13.99 2.40 -8.51
N SER A 435 13.80 1.54 -7.51
CA SER A 435 14.17 1.80 -6.11
C SER A 435 15.62 1.42 -5.75
N ARG A 436 16.50 1.19 -6.74
CA ARG A 436 17.91 0.85 -6.50
C ARG A 436 18.86 1.97 -6.89
N PRO A 437 20.03 2.07 -6.19
CA PRO A 437 21.13 2.90 -6.66
C PRO A 437 21.56 2.50 -8.08
N ARG A 438 21.99 3.47 -8.90
CA ARG A 438 22.45 3.20 -10.28
C ARG A 438 23.59 2.16 -10.33
N GLU A 439 24.48 2.17 -9.34
CA GLU A 439 25.63 1.28 -9.26
C GLU A 439 25.29 -0.19 -9.02
N VAL A 440 24.06 -0.49 -8.57
CA VAL A 440 23.58 -1.84 -8.25
C VAL A 440 22.63 -2.38 -9.32
N LYS A 441 22.19 -1.54 -10.27
CA LYS A 441 21.14 -1.88 -11.25
C LYS A 441 21.55 -2.94 -12.29
N ASP A 442 22.85 -3.16 -12.52
CA ASP A 442 23.37 -3.99 -13.61
C ASP A 442 23.88 -5.36 -13.18
N ARG A 443 23.62 -5.79 -11.95
CA ARG A 443 24.12 -7.08 -11.47
C ARG A 443 23.27 -8.23 -12.03
N ALA A 444 23.92 -9.20 -12.63
CA ALA A 444 23.29 -10.43 -13.15
C ALA A 444 22.45 -11.17 -12.07
N GLU A 445 22.87 -11.08 -10.80
CA GLU A 445 22.18 -11.64 -9.63
C GLU A 445 20.77 -11.04 -9.40
N SER A 446 20.51 -9.87 -9.99
CA SER A 446 19.23 -9.15 -9.90
C SER A 446 18.21 -9.62 -10.93
N VAL A 447 18.66 -10.33 -11.95
CA VAL A 447 17.81 -10.94 -12.98
C VAL A 447 17.16 -12.19 -12.40
N ILE A 448 15.88 -12.35 -12.67
CA ILE A 448 15.16 -13.54 -12.22
C ILE A 448 15.64 -14.76 -13.04
N PRO A 449 16.13 -15.83 -12.41
CA PRO A 449 16.55 -17.03 -13.14
C PRO A 449 15.45 -17.58 -14.05
N GLY A 450 15.77 -17.91 -15.28
CA GLY A 450 14.80 -18.44 -16.26
C GLY A 450 13.92 -17.37 -16.92
N SER A 451 14.07 -16.07 -16.55
CA SER A 451 13.19 -15.01 -17.09
C SER A 451 13.36 -14.82 -18.60
N TRP A 452 14.58 -14.94 -19.13
CA TRP A 452 14.83 -14.79 -20.56
C TRP A 452 14.31 -15.97 -21.37
N GLU A 453 14.32 -17.18 -20.83
CA GLU A 453 13.70 -18.37 -21.41
C GLU A 453 12.18 -18.22 -21.46
N MET A 454 11.57 -17.75 -20.37
CA MET A 454 10.13 -17.42 -20.32
C MET A 454 9.77 -16.33 -21.33
N PHE A 455 10.61 -15.28 -21.42
CA PHE A 455 10.43 -14.20 -22.39
C PHE A 455 10.45 -14.71 -23.82
N ARG A 456 11.42 -15.55 -24.17
CA ARG A 456 11.55 -16.14 -25.51
C ARG A 456 10.32 -16.97 -25.86
N ALA A 457 9.90 -17.85 -24.96
CA ALA A 457 8.71 -18.69 -25.17
C ALA A 457 7.43 -17.84 -25.39
N ASP A 458 7.25 -16.77 -24.63
CA ASP A 458 6.12 -15.86 -24.80
C ASP A 458 6.19 -15.10 -26.13
N TRP A 459 7.37 -14.60 -26.51
CA TRP A 459 7.60 -13.86 -27.74
C TRP A 459 7.35 -14.71 -28.99
N GLU A 460 7.86 -15.94 -29.01
CA GLU A 460 7.67 -16.88 -30.10
C GLU A 460 6.20 -17.30 -30.25
N ALA A 461 5.48 -17.43 -29.14
CA ALA A 461 4.03 -17.72 -29.14
C ALA A 461 3.20 -16.52 -29.58
N HIS A 462 3.63 -15.31 -29.22
CA HIS A 462 2.85 -14.07 -29.41
C HIS A 462 3.76 -12.90 -29.81
N PRO A 463 4.35 -12.90 -31.00
CA PRO A 463 5.22 -11.81 -31.43
C PRO A 463 4.44 -10.49 -31.46
N PRO A 464 4.99 -9.40 -30.88
CA PRO A 464 4.28 -8.13 -30.79
C PRO A 464 4.11 -7.44 -32.17
N ALA A 465 2.95 -6.82 -32.39
CA ALA A 465 2.73 -5.97 -33.56
C ALA A 465 3.57 -4.67 -33.50
N LEU A 466 3.71 -4.14 -32.26
CA LEU A 466 4.58 -2.99 -32.00
C LEU A 466 5.52 -3.27 -30.83
N ILE A 467 6.75 -2.75 -30.94
CA ILE A 467 7.68 -2.60 -29.82
C ILE A 467 7.76 -1.11 -29.51
N ILE A 468 7.60 -0.76 -28.22
CA ILE A 468 7.77 0.59 -27.72
C ILE A 468 9.04 0.63 -26.85
N ASP A 469 10.10 1.20 -27.39
CA ASP A 469 11.38 1.34 -26.70
C ASP A 469 11.46 2.65 -25.96
N LEU A 470 11.54 2.57 -24.64
CA LEU A 470 11.63 3.71 -23.72
C LEU A 470 13.05 3.88 -23.17
N SER A 471 14.05 3.15 -23.67
CA SER A 471 15.41 3.20 -23.12
C SER A 471 15.99 4.62 -23.10
N MET A 472 15.65 5.47 -24.05
CA MET A 472 16.15 6.84 -24.13
C MET A 472 15.40 7.85 -23.24
N VAL A 473 14.21 7.50 -22.71
CA VAL A 473 13.35 8.44 -21.98
C VAL A 473 12.99 7.98 -20.57
N ALA A 474 12.96 6.67 -20.32
CA ALA A 474 12.66 6.16 -19.01
C ALA A 474 13.87 6.33 -18.07
N PRO A 475 13.69 6.94 -16.88
CA PRO A 475 14.80 7.18 -15.96
C PRO A 475 15.55 5.89 -15.61
N GLY A 476 16.87 5.89 -15.87
CA GLY A 476 17.77 4.76 -15.56
C GLY A 476 17.68 3.59 -16.54
N TRP A 477 17.04 3.78 -17.71
CA TRP A 477 17.01 2.80 -18.80
C TRP A 477 17.99 3.11 -19.93
N ASP A 478 18.65 4.26 -19.90
CA ASP A 478 19.70 4.68 -20.84
C ASP A 478 20.88 3.68 -20.93
N THR A 479 21.14 2.94 -19.85
CA THR A 479 22.14 1.88 -19.81
C THR A 479 21.63 0.51 -20.30
N HIS A 480 20.36 0.42 -20.63
CA HIS A 480 19.68 -0.82 -21.05
C HIS A 480 19.06 -0.73 -22.46
N PRO A 481 19.80 -0.34 -23.51
CA PRO A 481 19.26 -0.39 -24.87
C PRO A 481 18.92 -1.84 -25.25
N MET A 482 17.86 -2.07 -26.03
CA MET A 482 17.44 -3.40 -26.46
C MET A 482 18.57 -4.18 -27.14
N THR A 483 19.45 -3.50 -27.88
CA THR A 483 20.60 -4.07 -28.58
C THR A 483 21.67 -4.68 -27.67
N ARG A 484 21.66 -4.31 -26.38
CA ARG A 484 22.54 -4.90 -25.35
C ARG A 484 22.21 -6.39 -25.11
N TYR A 485 20.95 -6.80 -25.32
CA TYR A 485 20.46 -8.12 -24.95
C TYR A 485 20.40 -9.05 -26.16
N PRO A 486 21.16 -10.18 -26.17
CA PRO A 486 21.24 -11.07 -27.32
C PRO A 486 19.89 -11.57 -27.80
N VAL A 487 18.97 -11.87 -26.88
CA VAL A 487 17.62 -12.36 -27.21
C VAL A 487 16.84 -11.29 -28.01
N LEU A 488 16.82 -10.05 -27.54
CA LEU A 488 16.12 -8.96 -28.25
C LEU A 488 16.79 -8.63 -29.57
N ARG A 489 18.12 -8.59 -29.60
CA ARG A 489 18.88 -8.33 -30.81
C ARG A 489 18.57 -9.33 -31.93
N ALA A 490 18.26 -10.59 -31.59
CA ALA A 490 17.87 -11.60 -32.57
C ALA A 490 16.51 -11.31 -33.22
N TYR A 491 15.57 -10.69 -32.50
CA TYR A 491 14.22 -10.38 -33.00
C TYR A 491 14.12 -9.02 -33.69
N LEU A 492 15.00 -8.06 -33.38
CA LEU A 492 14.93 -6.70 -33.94
C LEU A 492 14.94 -6.63 -35.48
N PRO A 493 15.63 -7.51 -36.23
CA PRO A 493 15.57 -7.50 -37.70
C PRO A 493 14.20 -7.75 -38.31
N GLU A 494 13.24 -8.31 -37.54
CA GLU A 494 11.84 -8.51 -37.95
C GLU A 494 11.01 -7.23 -37.85
N TYR A 495 11.61 -6.14 -37.35
CA TYR A 495 10.92 -4.88 -37.06
C TYR A 495 11.62 -3.72 -37.75
N ARG A 496 10.83 -2.73 -38.16
CA ARG A 496 11.34 -1.44 -38.66
C ARG A 496 10.91 -0.30 -37.73
N VAL A 497 11.72 0.74 -37.66
CA VAL A 497 11.31 1.99 -36.99
C VAL A 497 10.13 2.60 -37.71
N GLU A 498 9.02 2.78 -37.02
CA GLU A 498 7.81 3.39 -37.54
C GLU A 498 7.79 4.90 -37.22
N THR A 499 8.12 5.28 -35.98
CA THR A 499 8.13 6.67 -35.54
C THR A 499 8.89 6.83 -34.22
N VAL A 500 9.26 8.10 -33.92
CA VAL A 500 9.81 8.50 -32.62
C VAL A 500 8.94 9.60 -32.03
N ILE A 501 8.47 9.42 -30.77
CA ILE A 501 7.57 10.37 -30.11
C ILE A 501 8.06 10.59 -28.68
N ASN A 502 8.27 11.86 -28.32
CA ASN A 502 8.81 12.24 -27.01
C ASN A 502 10.04 11.43 -26.60
N GLY A 503 10.88 11.04 -27.59
CA GLY A 503 12.07 10.21 -27.39
C GLY A 503 11.82 8.71 -27.30
N ALA A 504 10.57 8.25 -27.23
CA ALA A 504 10.22 6.83 -27.34
C ALA A 504 10.26 6.38 -28.80
N THR A 505 10.98 5.30 -29.09
CA THR A 505 11.03 4.72 -30.44
C THR A 505 9.97 3.62 -30.57
N ILE A 506 9.12 3.74 -31.58
CA ILE A 506 8.10 2.74 -31.88
C ILE A 506 8.54 1.95 -33.12
N TYR A 507 8.64 0.64 -32.97
CA TYR A 507 8.93 -0.27 -34.06
C TYR A 507 7.68 -1.05 -34.45
N ARG A 508 7.49 -1.27 -35.74
CA ARG A 508 6.43 -2.09 -36.30
C ARG A 508 7.01 -3.37 -36.87
N ARG A 509 6.31 -4.48 -36.67
CA ARG A 509 6.65 -5.77 -37.29
C ARG A 509 6.52 -5.68 -38.82
N LEU A 510 7.50 -6.28 -39.55
CA LEU A 510 7.55 -6.34 -41.00
C LEU A 510 6.50 -7.29 -41.59
#